data_935d9370e96492e87cc0498482f522bd
#
_entry.id   935d9370e96492e87cc0498482f522bd
#
_cell.length_a   1.000
_cell.length_b   1.000
_cell.length_c   1.000
_cell.angle_alpha   90.00
_cell.angle_beta   90.00
_cell.angle_gamma   90.00
#
_symmetry.space_group_name_H-M   'P 1'
#
loop_
_entity.id
_entity.type
_entity.pdbx_description
1 polymer ?
#
loop_
_entity_poly.entity_id
_entity_poly.type
_entity_poly.pdbx_seq_one_letter_code
_entity_poly.pdbx_strand_id
1 'polypeptide(L)'
;SDLRQMLATKSVENIQFLPFLTTDVNNLSWLGYGCLKQDWTLITVNTVGAALQTLFVLVYLYYSPAKRPVLLRSLLLLAVLVAGYCYFTLLIPDAGTRLGHLGLFCSVFTISMYLSPLADLAKIVRSKSTRCLSFPLTVTTFLASTSWTLYGLQLHDPYIMVPNMPGIITSVLRFWLFWRYPPGPDRPHRPLHA
;
A
#
# COMPACT_ATOMS: atom_id res chain seq x y z
N SER A 1 -14.65 -5.10 2.53
CA SER A 1 -13.21 -5.00 2.86
C SER A 1 -12.73 -6.33 3.43
N ASP A 2 -11.47 -6.63 3.24
CA ASP A 2 -10.84 -7.88 3.67
C ASP A 2 -10.98 -8.11 5.18
N LEU A 3 -10.92 -7.04 5.98
CA LEU A 3 -11.16 -7.14 7.43
C LEU A 3 -12.56 -7.67 7.74
N ARG A 4 -13.57 -7.13 7.07
CA ARG A 4 -14.96 -7.58 7.25
C ARG A 4 -15.12 -9.05 6.82
N GLN A 5 -14.44 -9.45 5.75
CA GLN A 5 -14.43 -10.83 5.29
C GLN A 5 -13.77 -11.74 6.33
N MET A 6 -12.57 -11.41 6.83
CA MET A 6 -11.88 -12.20 7.86
C MET A 6 -12.71 -12.38 9.12
N LEU A 7 -13.35 -11.31 9.58
CA LEU A 7 -14.20 -11.37 10.78
C LEU A 7 -15.49 -12.18 10.57
N ALA A 8 -16.10 -12.08 9.39
CA ALA A 8 -17.33 -12.79 9.07
C ALA A 8 -17.10 -14.28 8.81
N THR A 9 -16.05 -14.62 8.05
CA THR A 9 -15.73 -16.01 7.68
C THR A 9 -14.85 -16.72 8.71
N LYS A 10 -14.25 -15.98 9.64
CA LYS A 10 -13.21 -16.45 10.58
C LYS A 10 -12.06 -17.17 9.84
N SER A 11 -11.74 -16.74 8.63
CA SER A 11 -10.76 -17.33 7.74
C SER A 11 -9.97 -16.26 7.00
N VAL A 12 -8.75 -16.60 6.60
CA VAL A 12 -7.87 -15.78 5.74
C VAL A 12 -7.79 -16.33 4.32
N GLU A 13 -8.65 -17.27 3.97
CA GLU A 13 -8.70 -17.86 2.65
C GLU A 13 -8.94 -16.79 1.58
N ASN A 14 -8.18 -16.85 0.49
CA ASN A 14 -8.19 -15.86 -0.60
C ASN A 14 -7.77 -14.43 -0.21
N ILE A 15 -7.18 -14.23 0.98
CA ILE A 15 -6.69 -12.93 1.44
C ILE A 15 -5.17 -12.95 1.45
N GLN A 16 -4.56 -11.98 0.77
CA GLN A 16 -3.10 -11.85 0.70
C GLN A 16 -2.58 -11.08 1.92
N PHE A 17 -1.61 -11.66 2.62
CA PHE A 17 -1.00 -11.05 3.80
C PHE A 17 -0.03 -9.91 3.48
N LEU A 18 0.78 -10.11 2.43
CA LEU A 18 1.89 -9.19 2.12
C LEU A 18 1.45 -7.73 1.90
N PRO A 19 0.33 -7.43 1.21
CA PRO A 19 -0.15 -6.06 1.06
C PRO A 19 -0.41 -5.33 2.38
N PHE A 20 -0.97 -6.00 3.39
CA PHE A 20 -1.20 -5.38 4.70
C PHE A 20 0.12 -5.00 5.37
N LEU A 21 1.07 -5.92 5.32
CA LEU A 21 2.38 -5.75 5.95
C LEU A 21 3.21 -4.65 5.26
N THR A 22 3.25 -4.63 3.92
CA THR A 22 3.97 -3.61 3.18
C THR A 22 3.34 -2.23 3.33
N THR A 23 2.02 -2.15 3.37
CA THR A 23 1.31 -0.88 3.60
C THR A 23 1.53 -0.37 5.02
N ASP A 24 1.60 -1.25 6.02
CA ASP A 24 1.92 -0.87 7.40
C ASP A 24 3.33 -0.29 7.50
N VAL A 25 4.32 -0.96 6.90
CA VAL A 25 5.71 -0.45 6.84
C VAL A 25 5.77 0.90 6.13
N ASN A 26 5.04 1.06 5.04
CA ASN A 26 4.98 2.32 4.31
C ASN A 26 4.41 3.45 5.19
N ASN A 27 3.30 3.21 5.86
CA ASN A 27 2.70 4.18 6.79
C ASN A 27 3.64 4.53 7.95
N LEU A 28 4.30 3.54 8.57
CA LEU A 28 5.26 3.77 9.65
C LEU A 28 6.47 4.58 9.17
N SER A 29 6.95 4.34 7.96
CA SER A 29 8.06 5.09 7.36
C SER A 29 7.67 6.55 7.12
N TRP A 30 6.50 6.80 6.52
CA TRP A 30 5.98 8.15 6.31
C TRP A 30 5.59 8.86 7.62
N LEU A 31 5.16 8.12 8.65
CA LEU A 31 4.97 8.65 10.00
C LEU A 31 6.29 9.18 10.55
N GLY A 32 7.38 8.41 10.44
CA GLY A 32 8.71 8.86 10.84
C GLY A 32 9.18 10.10 10.10
N TYR A 33 8.94 10.16 8.78
CA TYR A 33 9.24 11.34 7.97
C TYR A 33 8.42 12.56 8.41
N GLY A 34 7.11 12.36 8.66
CA GLY A 34 6.23 13.40 9.18
C GLY A 34 6.67 13.93 10.55
N CYS A 35 7.12 13.06 11.45
CA CYS A 35 7.65 13.45 12.75
C CYS A 35 8.92 14.31 12.61
N LEU A 36 9.85 13.94 11.73
CA LEU A 36 11.06 14.73 11.47
C LEU A 36 10.75 16.11 10.86
N LYS A 37 9.75 16.17 9.99
CA LYS A 37 9.28 17.44 9.40
C LYS A 37 8.38 18.25 10.32
N GLN A 38 7.90 17.68 11.41
CA GLN A 38 6.85 18.26 12.26
C GLN A 38 5.57 18.57 11.48
N ASP A 39 5.25 17.71 10.52
CA ASP A 39 4.08 17.85 9.66
C ASP A 39 2.91 17.04 10.21
N TRP A 40 1.94 17.75 10.80
CA TRP A 40 0.78 17.14 11.45
C TRP A 40 -0.14 16.38 10.50
N THR A 41 -0.22 16.78 9.24
CA THR A 41 -1.00 16.07 8.22
C THR A 41 -0.40 14.70 7.95
N LEU A 42 0.91 14.63 7.70
CA LEU A 42 1.63 13.37 7.54
C LEU A 42 1.53 12.49 8.79
N ILE A 43 1.74 13.07 9.97
CA ILE A 43 1.67 12.34 11.25
C ILE A 43 0.28 11.73 11.43
N THR A 44 -0.78 12.52 11.31
CA THR A 44 -2.15 12.08 11.57
C THR A 44 -2.58 10.99 10.59
N VAL A 45 -2.43 11.23 9.30
CA VAL A 45 -2.87 10.28 8.26
C VAL A 45 -2.12 8.95 8.35
N ASN A 46 -0.80 9.01 8.52
CA ASN A 46 0.01 7.79 8.58
C ASN A 46 -0.12 7.05 9.92
N THR A 47 -0.39 7.75 11.02
CA THR A 47 -0.73 7.09 12.30
C THR A 47 -2.03 6.29 12.18
N VAL A 48 -3.08 6.88 11.60
CA VAL A 48 -4.35 6.19 11.38
C VAL A 48 -4.15 5.01 10.41
N GLY A 49 -3.41 5.22 9.32
CA GLY A 49 -3.09 4.17 8.35
C GLY A 49 -2.32 3.00 8.98
N ALA A 50 -1.28 3.28 9.78
CA ALA A 50 -0.50 2.27 10.48
C ALA A 50 -1.35 1.51 11.50
N ALA A 51 -2.18 2.20 12.29
CA ALA A 51 -3.06 1.55 13.25
C ALA A 51 -4.04 0.58 12.59
N LEU A 52 -4.66 0.97 11.47
CA LEU A 52 -5.57 0.12 10.71
C LEU A 52 -4.85 -1.08 10.08
N GLN A 53 -3.67 -0.89 9.49
CA GLN A 53 -2.91 -1.99 8.87
C GLN A 53 -2.37 -2.95 9.93
N THR A 54 -1.90 -2.45 11.06
CA THR A 54 -1.50 -3.30 12.20
C THR A 54 -2.69 -4.14 12.69
N LEU A 55 -3.88 -3.55 12.79
CA LEU A 55 -5.09 -4.30 13.12
C LEU A 55 -5.36 -5.42 12.11
N PHE A 56 -5.23 -5.14 10.81
CA PHE A 56 -5.40 -6.15 9.76
C PHE A 56 -4.37 -7.29 9.88
N VAL A 57 -3.11 -6.96 10.16
CA VAL A 57 -2.04 -7.95 10.40
C VAL A 57 -2.36 -8.83 11.62
N LEU A 58 -2.83 -8.24 12.72
CA LEU A 58 -3.19 -8.97 13.94
C LEU A 58 -4.39 -9.90 13.72
N VAL A 59 -5.43 -9.42 13.04
CA VAL A 59 -6.61 -10.24 12.69
C VAL A 59 -6.23 -11.37 11.74
N TYR A 60 -5.38 -11.08 10.74
CA TYR A 60 -4.85 -12.10 9.84
C TYR A 60 -4.07 -13.17 10.60
N LEU A 61 -3.18 -12.77 11.52
CA LEU A 61 -2.42 -13.71 12.34
C LEU A 61 -3.34 -14.55 13.24
N TYR A 62 -4.40 -13.96 13.79
CA TYR A 62 -5.35 -14.65 14.65
C TYR A 62 -6.07 -15.78 13.92
N TYR A 63 -6.58 -15.52 12.70
CA TYR A 63 -7.33 -16.48 11.90
C TYR A 63 -6.48 -17.35 10.98
N SER A 64 -5.18 -17.07 10.84
CA SER A 64 -4.30 -17.85 9.97
C SER A 64 -4.03 -19.25 10.55
N PRO A 65 -4.20 -20.33 9.76
CA PRO A 65 -3.78 -21.66 10.17
C PRO A 65 -2.25 -21.80 10.21
N ALA A 66 -1.53 -21.06 9.35
CA ALA A 66 -0.07 -21.06 9.25
C ALA A 66 0.53 -19.86 9.98
N LYS A 67 0.47 -19.85 11.31
CA LYS A 67 0.93 -18.71 12.14
C LYS A 67 2.43 -18.45 12.05
N ARG A 68 3.27 -19.48 11.95
CA ARG A 68 4.74 -19.35 11.90
C ARG A 68 5.23 -18.44 10.77
N PRO A 69 4.91 -18.68 9.49
CA PRO A 69 5.39 -17.83 8.40
C PRO A 69 4.85 -16.39 8.49
N VAL A 70 3.62 -16.19 8.97
CA VAL A 70 3.04 -14.85 9.19
C VAL A 70 3.81 -14.12 10.28
N LEU A 71 4.05 -14.78 11.42
CA LEU A 71 4.80 -14.21 12.52
C LEU A 71 6.25 -13.90 12.13
N LEU A 72 6.93 -14.84 11.45
CA LEU A 72 8.32 -14.62 11.02
C LEU A 72 8.45 -13.42 10.06
N ARG A 73 7.54 -13.27 9.10
CA ARG A 73 7.52 -12.12 8.19
C ARG A 73 7.28 -10.82 8.95
N SER A 74 6.34 -10.81 9.89
CA SER A 74 6.04 -9.65 10.73
C SER A 74 7.23 -9.26 11.61
N LEU A 75 7.88 -10.23 12.25
CA LEU A 75 9.07 -10.02 13.08
C LEU A 75 10.28 -9.56 12.26
N LEU A 76 10.49 -10.11 11.06
CA LEU A 76 11.55 -9.67 10.15
C LEU A 76 11.37 -8.20 9.78
N LEU A 77 10.15 -7.78 9.42
CA LEU A 77 9.88 -6.39 9.11
C LEU A 77 10.00 -5.47 10.31
N LEU A 78 9.56 -5.91 11.48
CA LEU A 78 9.78 -5.17 12.72
C LEU A 78 11.28 -4.99 13.00
N ALA A 79 12.09 -6.02 12.81
CA ALA A 79 13.54 -5.94 12.96
C ALA A 79 14.16 -4.95 11.95
N VAL A 80 13.70 -4.94 10.70
CA VAL A 80 14.15 -3.97 9.69
C VAL A 80 13.78 -2.55 10.07
N LEU A 81 12.56 -2.32 10.59
CA LEU A 81 12.12 -1.01 11.07
C LEU A 81 12.97 -0.52 12.26
N VAL A 82 13.24 -1.40 13.23
CA VAL A 82 14.08 -1.08 14.39
C VAL A 82 15.51 -0.78 13.93
N ALA A 83 16.08 -1.59 13.04
CA ALA A 83 17.41 -1.35 12.48
C ALA A 83 17.47 -0.01 11.72
N GLY A 84 16.45 0.29 10.93
CA GLY A 84 16.31 1.58 10.24
C GLY A 84 16.22 2.76 11.22
N TYR A 85 15.41 2.63 12.26
CA TYR A 85 15.31 3.63 13.32
C TYR A 85 16.68 3.88 14.00
N CYS A 86 17.38 2.82 14.38
CA CYS A 86 18.72 2.92 14.96
C CYS A 86 19.70 3.57 13.99
N TYR A 87 19.67 3.18 12.71
CA TYR A 87 20.52 3.79 11.67
C TYR A 87 20.28 5.30 11.58
N PHE A 88 19.04 5.73 11.42
CA PHE A 88 18.71 7.15 11.26
C PHE A 88 18.97 7.97 12.53
N THR A 89 18.81 7.39 13.72
CA THR A 89 18.99 8.15 14.97
C THR A 89 20.44 8.17 15.47
N LEU A 90 21.18 7.06 15.29
CA LEU A 90 22.52 6.90 15.85
C LEU A 90 23.63 7.23 14.85
N LEU A 91 23.46 6.92 13.56
CA LEU A 91 24.51 7.05 12.56
C LEU A 91 24.38 8.33 11.70
N ILE A 92 23.21 8.96 11.68
CA ILE A 92 22.98 10.22 10.95
C ILE A 92 22.63 11.33 11.93
N PRO A 93 23.60 12.07 12.45
CA PRO A 93 23.37 13.13 13.44
C PRO A 93 22.73 14.38 12.84
N ASP A 94 23.05 14.70 11.56
CA ASP A 94 22.53 15.88 10.88
C ASP A 94 21.06 15.71 10.51
N ALA A 95 20.21 16.63 10.99
CA ALA A 95 18.76 16.56 10.79
C ALA A 95 18.35 16.67 9.31
N GLY A 96 19.04 17.52 8.53
CA GLY A 96 18.75 17.70 7.10
C GLY A 96 19.10 16.45 6.30
N THR A 97 20.28 15.87 6.53
CA THR A 97 20.71 14.60 5.92
C THR A 97 19.79 13.45 6.30
N ARG A 98 19.38 13.37 7.57
CA ARG A 98 18.43 12.36 8.07
C ARG A 98 17.09 12.46 7.34
N LEU A 99 16.55 13.67 7.21
CA LEU A 99 15.30 13.91 6.50
C LEU A 99 15.39 13.51 5.03
N GLY A 100 16.49 13.87 4.34
CA GLY A 100 16.72 13.51 2.95
C GLY A 100 16.82 11.99 2.73
N HIS A 101 17.58 11.28 3.56
CA HIS A 101 17.73 9.82 3.47
C HIS A 101 16.40 9.10 3.77
N LEU A 102 15.68 9.51 4.80
CA LEU A 102 14.39 8.93 5.12
C LEU A 102 13.34 9.23 4.04
N GLY A 103 13.32 10.46 3.52
CA GLY A 103 12.46 10.84 2.41
C GLY A 103 12.73 10.02 1.15
N LEU A 104 13.99 9.78 0.83
CA LEU A 104 14.40 8.93 -0.29
C LEU A 104 13.94 7.48 -0.07
N PHE A 105 14.15 6.93 1.12
CA PHE A 105 13.69 5.59 1.47
C PHE A 105 12.16 5.47 1.32
N CYS A 106 11.39 6.39 1.89
CA CYS A 106 9.94 6.41 1.79
C CYS A 106 9.48 6.47 0.32
N SER A 107 10.10 7.33 -0.49
CA SER A 107 9.78 7.48 -1.91
C SER A 107 10.04 6.22 -2.71
N VAL A 108 11.23 5.63 -2.56
CA VAL A 108 11.61 4.39 -3.27
C VAL A 108 10.71 3.23 -2.85
N PHE A 109 10.43 3.10 -1.55
CA PHE A 109 9.55 2.06 -1.04
C PHE A 109 8.12 2.20 -1.60
N THR A 110 7.56 3.41 -1.57
CA THR A 110 6.23 3.69 -2.12
C THR A 110 6.17 3.41 -3.62
N ILE A 111 7.17 3.83 -4.41
CA ILE A 111 7.24 3.55 -5.85
C ILE A 111 7.31 2.04 -6.09
N SER A 112 8.11 1.29 -5.31
CA SER A 112 8.24 -0.16 -5.46
C SER A 112 6.91 -0.90 -5.24
N MET A 113 6.01 -0.36 -4.42
CA MET A 113 4.68 -0.93 -4.21
C MET A 113 3.78 -0.87 -5.45
N TYR A 114 4.08 -0.01 -6.43
CA TYR A 114 3.36 0.05 -7.71
C TYR A 114 3.80 -1.01 -8.74
N LEU A 115 4.86 -1.77 -8.48
CA LEU A 115 5.32 -2.83 -9.40
C LEU A 115 4.27 -3.92 -9.59
N SER A 116 3.59 -4.36 -8.53
CA SER A 116 2.50 -5.34 -8.61
C SER A 116 1.29 -4.80 -9.39
N PRO A 117 0.74 -3.61 -9.09
CA PRO A 117 -0.29 -2.98 -9.90
C PRO A 117 0.05 -2.84 -11.39
N LEU A 118 1.31 -2.53 -11.72
CA LEU A 118 1.76 -2.44 -13.11
C LEU A 118 1.75 -3.82 -13.80
N ALA A 119 2.20 -4.88 -13.09
CA ALA A 119 2.13 -6.24 -13.61
C ALA A 119 0.67 -6.68 -13.87
N ASP A 120 -0.26 -6.28 -13.00
CA ASP A 120 -1.69 -6.55 -13.19
C ASP A 120 -2.27 -5.81 -14.40
N LEU A 121 -1.84 -4.57 -14.66
CA LEU A 121 -2.21 -3.85 -15.87
C LEU A 121 -1.75 -4.59 -17.14
N ALA A 122 -0.53 -5.12 -17.14
CA ALA A 122 -0.02 -5.92 -18.26
C ALA A 122 -0.86 -7.20 -18.52
N LYS A 123 -1.30 -7.87 -17.43
CA LYS A 123 -2.21 -9.03 -17.53
C LYS A 123 -3.55 -8.65 -18.15
N ILE A 124 -4.12 -7.51 -17.78
CA ILE A 124 -5.41 -7.03 -18.27
C ILE A 124 -5.33 -6.72 -19.77
N VAL A 125 -4.27 -6.06 -20.22
CA VAL A 125 -4.05 -5.77 -21.63
C VAL A 125 -3.97 -7.08 -22.44
N ARG A 126 -3.34 -8.12 -21.89
CA ARG A 126 -3.24 -9.44 -22.53
C ARG A 126 -4.57 -10.20 -22.52
N SER A 127 -5.28 -10.19 -21.40
CA SER A 127 -6.56 -10.93 -21.24
C SER A 127 -7.77 -10.19 -21.80
N LYS A 128 -7.62 -8.90 -22.11
CA LYS A 128 -8.70 -8.00 -22.56
C LYS A 128 -9.92 -8.00 -21.63
N SER A 129 -9.68 -8.16 -20.31
CA SER A 129 -10.74 -8.23 -19.31
C SER A 129 -10.35 -7.47 -18.06
N THR A 130 -11.25 -6.61 -17.57
CA THR A 130 -11.07 -5.80 -16.35
C THR A 130 -11.68 -6.42 -15.08
N ARG A 131 -12.07 -7.70 -15.13
CA ARG A 131 -12.72 -8.39 -14.01
C ARG A 131 -11.93 -8.37 -12.69
N CYS A 132 -10.61 -8.38 -12.78
CA CYS A 132 -9.72 -8.33 -11.60
C CYS A 132 -9.53 -6.91 -11.05
N LEU A 133 -10.03 -5.88 -11.73
CA LEU A 133 -9.90 -4.49 -11.28
C LEU A 133 -11.13 -4.06 -10.48
N SER A 134 -10.87 -3.38 -9.37
CA SER A 134 -11.90 -2.71 -8.59
C SER A 134 -12.03 -1.25 -9.02
N PHE A 135 -13.17 -0.87 -9.57
CA PHE A 135 -13.44 0.52 -9.95
C PHE A 135 -13.43 1.47 -8.73
N PRO A 136 -14.10 1.16 -7.60
CA PRO A 136 -14.01 2.00 -6.40
C PRO A 136 -12.59 2.18 -5.89
N LEU A 137 -11.77 1.12 -5.92
CA LEU A 137 -10.37 1.20 -5.51
C LEU A 137 -9.56 2.10 -6.46
N THR A 138 -9.85 2.06 -7.76
CA THR A 138 -9.20 2.95 -8.73
C THR A 138 -9.54 4.42 -8.47
N VAL A 139 -10.81 4.72 -8.20
CA VAL A 139 -11.25 6.09 -7.85
C VAL A 139 -10.57 6.57 -6.58
N THR A 140 -10.57 5.77 -5.51
CA THR A 140 -9.92 6.16 -4.25
C THR A 140 -8.42 6.32 -4.39
N THR A 141 -7.75 5.46 -5.15
CA THR A 141 -6.31 5.59 -5.45
C THR A 141 -6.02 6.88 -6.23
N PHE A 142 -6.82 7.18 -7.23
CA PHE A 142 -6.69 8.42 -8.00
C PHE A 142 -6.82 9.66 -7.11
N LEU A 143 -7.87 9.71 -6.29
CA LEU A 143 -8.10 10.84 -5.38
C LEU A 143 -6.98 10.98 -4.34
N ALA A 144 -6.57 9.89 -3.71
CA ALA A 144 -5.50 9.89 -2.73
C ALA A 144 -4.16 10.32 -3.33
N SER A 145 -3.78 9.72 -4.47
CA SER A 145 -2.51 10.05 -5.14
C SER A 145 -2.47 11.49 -5.65
N THR A 146 -3.59 11.99 -6.17
CA THR A 146 -3.71 13.39 -6.59
C THR A 146 -3.60 14.33 -5.40
N SER A 147 -4.28 14.04 -4.30
CA SER A 147 -4.23 14.83 -3.08
C SER A 147 -2.81 14.91 -2.51
N TRP A 148 -2.11 13.78 -2.42
CA TRP A 148 -0.72 13.75 -1.94
C TRP A 148 0.25 14.44 -2.90
N THR A 149 0.05 14.32 -4.21
CA THR A 149 0.87 15.03 -5.21
C THR A 149 0.71 16.54 -5.08
N LEU A 150 -0.53 17.01 -4.96
CA LEU A 150 -0.81 18.45 -4.75
C LEU A 150 -0.27 18.95 -3.40
N TYR A 151 -0.38 18.14 -2.35
CA TYR A 151 0.17 18.47 -1.04
C TYR A 151 1.71 18.59 -1.08
N GLY A 152 2.38 17.61 -1.71
CA GLY A 152 3.82 17.66 -1.91
C GLY A 152 4.26 18.85 -2.76
N LEU A 153 3.49 19.20 -3.78
CA LEU A 153 3.73 20.37 -4.60
C LEU A 153 3.60 21.67 -3.77
N GLN A 154 2.56 21.78 -2.94
CA GLN A 154 2.36 22.93 -2.07
C GLN A 154 3.49 23.12 -1.05
N LEU A 155 4.01 22.00 -0.52
CA LEU A 155 5.14 22.01 0.41
C LEU A 155 6.51 22.12 -0.28
N HIS A 156 6.57 22.12 -1.60
CA HIS A 156 7.81 22.03 -2.39
C HIS A 156 8.64 20.79 -2.00
N ASP A 157 7.97 19.69 -1.69
CA ASP A 157 8.58 18.45 -1.22
C ASP A 157 8.51 17.36 -2.30
N PRO A 158 9.61 17.13 -3.03
CA PRO A 158 9.65 16.12 -4.09
C PRO A 158 9.55 14.68 -3.53
N TYR A 159 9.92 14.45 -2.27
CA TYR A 159 9.81 13.12 -1.66
C TYR A 159 8.36 12.69 -1.45
N ILE A 160 7.45 13.64 -1.22
CA ILE A 160 6.01 13.38 -1.15
C ILE A 160 5.40 13.36 -2.56
N MET A 161 5.76 14.32 -3.42
CA MET A 161 5.15 14.50 -4.73
C MET A 161 5.47 13.33 -5.68
N VAL A 162 6.75 13.03 -5.89
CA VAL A 162 7.20 12.07 -6.91
C VAL A 162 6.63 10.67 -6.70
N PRO A 163 6.64 10.05 -5.49
CA PRO A 163 6.13 8.69 -5.31
C PRO A 163 4.61 8.55 -5.47
N ASN A 164 3.86 9.66 -5.42
CA ASN A 164 2.41 9.64 -5.64
C ASN A 164 2.02 9.81 -7.12
N MET A 165 2.91 10.32 -7.97
CA MET A 165 2.65 10.44 -9.41
C MET A 165 2.36 9.10 -10.10
N PRO A 166 3.08 7.99 -9.83
CA PRO A 166 2.72 6.68 -10.38
C PRO A 166 1.28 6.25 -10.06
N GLY A 167 0.75 6.60 -8.90
CA GLY A 167 -0.64 6.34 -8.53
C GLY A 167 -1.64 7.05 -9.41
N ILE A 168 -1.37 8.29 -9.82
CA ILE A 168 -2.19 9.04 -10.77
C ILE A 168 -2.12 8.36 -12.16
N ILE A 169 -0.92 8.07 -12.64
CA ILE A 169 -0.69 7.47 -13.96
C ILE A 169 -1.38 6.10 -14.06
N THR A 170 -1.18 5.23 -13.07
CA THR A 170 -1.80 3.90 -13.06
C THR A 170 -3.31 3.97 -12.96
N SER A 171 -3.87 4.94 -12.23
CA SER A 171 -5.31 5.14 -12.13
C SER A 171 -5.91 5.61 -13.45
N VAL A 172 -5.27 6.55 -14.14
CA VAL A 172 -5.70 7.02 -15.47
C VAL A 172 -5.67 5.87 -16.47
N LEU A 173 -4.62 5.04 -16.47
CA LEU A 173 -4.54 3.85 -17.31
C LEU A 173 -5.65 2.84 -16.99
N ARG A 174 -5.98 2.65 -15.70
CA ARG A 174 -7.10 1.78 -15.28
C ARG A 174 -8.45 2.31 -15.74
N PHE A 175 -8.71 3.62 -15.65
CA PHE A 175 -9.93 4.22 -16.19
C PHE A 175 -10.05 4.00 -17.69
N TRP A 176 -8.96 4.19 -18.42
CA TRP A 176 -8.93 3.89 -19.86
C TRP A 176 -9.20 2.41 -20.15
N LEU A 177 -8.65 1.49 -19.35
CA LEU A 177 -8.90 0.05 -19.50
C LEU A 177 -10.36 -0.31 -19.20
N PHE A 178 -10.99 0.30 -18.19
CA PHE A 178 -12.42 0.10 -17.92
C PHE A 178 -13.29 0.55 -19.10
N TRP A 179 -12.90 1.65 -19.73
CA TRP A 179 -13.59 2.13 -20.92
C TRP A 179 -13.35 1.23 -22.13
N ARG A 180 -12.12 0.74 -22.31
CA ARG A 180 -11.72 -0.06 -23.49
C ARG A 180 -12.13 -1.53 -23.39
N TYR A 181 -12.12 -2.09 -22.21
CA TYR A 181 -12.43 -3.49 -21.92
C TYR A 181 -13.46 -3.58 -20.79
N PRO A 182 -14.74 -3.31 -21.06
CA PRO A 182 -15.77 -3.41 -20.02
C PRO A 182 -15.82 -4.83 -19.46
N PRO A 183 -16.20 -5.00 -18.17
CA PRO A 183 -16.40 -6.31 -17.58
C PRO A 183 -17.44 -7.05 -18.40
N GLY A 184 -17.05 -8.18 -18.98
CA GLY A 184 -17.98 -9.01 -19.77
C GLY A 184 -19.15 -9.51 -18.91
N PRO A 185 -20.28 -9.87 -19.52
CA PRO A 185 -21.44 -10.39 -18.77
C PRO A 185 -21.01 -11.58 -17.89
N ASP A 186 -21.54 -11.62 -16.67
CA ASP A 186 -21.32 -12.73 -15.74
C ASP A 186 -21.67 -14.04 -16.45
N ARG A 187 -20.68 -14.88 -16.69
CA ARG A 187 -20.97 -16.26 -17.08
C ARG A 187 -21.62 -16.89 -15.84
N PRO A 188 -22.86 -17.39 -15.94
CA PRO A 188 -23.48 -18.09 -14.84
C PRO A 188 -22.52 -19.22 -14.41
N HIS A 189 -22.28 -19.33 -13.10
CA HIS A 189 -21.55 -20.44 -12.54
C HIS A 189 -22.10 -21.73 -13.11
N ARG A 190 -21.34 -22.38 -13.96
CA ARG A 190 -21.66 -23.73 -14.42
C ARG A 190 -21.46 -24.60 -13.18
N PRO A 191 -22.51 -25.16 -12.58
CA PRO A 191 -22.31 -26.11 -11.49
C PRO A 191 -21.47 -27.24 -12.07
N LEU A 192 -20.37 -27.55 -11.41
CA LEU A 192 -19.62 -28.77 -11.66
C LEU A 192 -20.56 -29.91 -11.21
N HIS A 193 -21.29 -30.47 -12.16
CA HIS A 193 -22.01 -31.71 -11.94
C HIS A 193 -21.01 -32.87 -11.99
N ALA A 194 -21.04 -33.62 -10.86
CA ALA A 194 -20.66 -35.02 -10.65
C ALA A 194 -19.24 -35.43 -11.07
#